data_afe337ae7891ca91d94733a7ca767a4f
#
_entry.id   afe337ae7891ca91d94733a7ca767a4f
#
_cell.length_a   1.000
_cell.length_b   1.000
_cell.length_c   1.000
_cell.angle_alpha   90.00
_cell.angle_beta   90.00
_cell.angle_gamma   90.00
#
_symmetry.space_group_name_H-M   'P 1'
#
loop_
_entity.id
_entity.type
_entity.pdbx_description
1 polymer ?
#
loop_
_entity_poly.entity_id
_entity_poly.type
_entity_poly.pdbx_seq_one_letter_code
_entity_poly.pdbx_strand_id
1 'polypeptide(L)'
;MKTRVYRLSVTFDAPRTFVYDWCTDYREDDAKLIGATWTRHIFEKTKSTVVWIAHYNTGGRSTEGIRIVSLKPKSSWHLVDYDDGVNEIGDYMLREDGRNRTVLNMVFRETFKTGEPEPASAFEARVGAMWAKYRAALEMDYAESRRDRRKKQ
;
A
#
# COMPACT_ATOMS: atom_id res chain seq x y z
N MET A 1 1.18 -20.01 -16.79
CA MET A 1 1.30 -18.90 -15.81
C MET A 1 2.70 -18.32 -15.85
N LYS A 2 2.82 -17.02 -15.79
CA LYS A 2 4.11 -16.32 -15.78
C LYS A 2 4.24 -15.51 -14.49
N THR A 3 5.41 -15.55 -13.88
CA THR A 3 5.69 -14.80 -12.64
C THR A 3 6.74 -13.73 -12.89
N ARG A 4 6.53 -12.55 -12.35
CA ARG A 4 7.53 -11.47 -12.34
C ARG A 4 7.65 -10.87 -10.94
N VAL A 5 8.85 -10.45 -10.60
CA VAL A 5 9.16 -9.76 -9.34
C VAL A 5 9.48 -8.31 -9.65
N TYR A 6 8.84 -7.40 -8.92
CA TYR A 6 9.08 -5.96 -9.00
C TYR A 6 9.58 -5.45 -7.65
N ARG A 7 10.38 -4.40 -7.68
CA ARG A 7 10.92 -3.76 -6.48
C ARG A 7 10.69 -2.26 -6.57
N LEU A 8 10.28 -1.68 -5.45
CA LEU A 8 10.05 -0.25 -5.34
C LEU A 8 10.47 0.25 -3.96
N SER A 9 10.89 1.50 -3.89
CA SER A 9 11.26 2.14 -2.62
C SER A 9 10.65 3.54 -2.56
N VAL A 10 10.15 3.90 -1.38
CA VAL A 10 9.59 5.23 -1.10
C VAL A 10 10.18 5.75 0.19
N THR A 11 10.58 7.01 0.21
CA THR A 11 11.07 7.68 1.42
C THR A 11 10.03 8.68 1.91
N PHE A 12 9.71 8.62 3.20
CA PHE A 12 8.78 9.51 3.87
C PHE A 12 9.50 10.42 4.87
N ASP A 13 9.14 11.69 4.89
CA ASP A 13 9.59 12.66 5.90
C ASP A 13 8.71 12.56 7.17
N ALA A 14 8.72 11.39 7.77
CA ALA A 14 7.99 11.04 8.98
C ALA A 14 8.66 9.86 9.71
N PRO A 15 8.49 9.74 11.04
CA PRO A 15 9.07 8.63 11.79
C PRO A 15 8.39 7.29 11.47
N ARG A 16 9.12 6.21 11.62
CA ARG A 16 8.70 4.85 11.27
C ARG A 16 7.37 4.44 11.90
N THR A 17 7.15 4.78 13.15
CA THR A 17 5.90 4.46 13.84
C THR A 17 4.69 5.12 13.21
N PHE A 18 4.83 6.40 12.81
CA PHE A 18 3.76 7.11 12.12
C PHE A 18 3.51 6.53 10.72
N VAL A 19 4.58 6.26 9.96
CA VAL A 19 4.48 5.65 8.63
C VAL A 19 3.80 4.30 8.70
N TYR A 20 4.20 3.44 9.64
CA TYR A 20 3.56 2.14 9.84
C TYR A 20 2.07 2.27 10.13
N ASP A 21 1.71 3.06 11.13
CA ASP A 21 0.31 3.22 11.54
C ASP A 21 -0.54 3.79 10.41
N TRP A 22 -0.02 4.77 9.67
CA TRP A 22 -0.72 5.38 8.54
C TRP A 22 -0.91 4.39 7.38
N CYS A 23 0.15 3.67 6.98
CA CYS A 23 0.09 2.73 5.85
C CYS A 23 -0.74 1.47 6.15
N THR A 24 -0.89 1.10 7.41
CA THR A 24 -1.63 -0.11 7.83
C THR A 24 -3.00 0.18 8.42
N ASP A 25 -3.40 1.44 8.53
CA ASP A 25 -4.76 1.83 8.90
C ASP A 25 -5.69 1.75 7.69
N TYR A 26 -5.95 0.52 7.25
CA TYR A 26 -6.81 0.26 6.11
C TYR A 26 -8.25 0.69 6.38
N ARG A 27 -8.79 1.54 5.49
CA ARG A 27 -10.17 2.03 5.54
C ARG A 27 -10.87 1.78 4.21
N GLU A 28 -12.20 1.70 4.24
CA GLU A 28 -13.01 1.46 3.04
C GLU A 28 -12.97 2.63 2.05
N ASP A 29 -12.67 3.84 2.50
CA ASP A 29 -12.60 5.05 1.69
C ASP A 29 -11.19 5.47 1.25
N ASP A 30 -10.18 4.63 1.44
CA ASP A 30 -8.78 4.94 1.11
C ASP A 30 -8.55 5.30 -0.37
N ALA A 31 -9.39 4.84 -1.28
CA ALA A 31 -9.31 5.21 -2.69
C ALA A 31 -9.35 6.72 -2.92
N LYS A 32 -10.06 7.46 -2.07
CA LYS A 32 -10.17 8.92 -2.13
C LYS A 32 -8.84 9.62 -1.93
N LEU A 33 -7.91 9.02 -1.17
CA LEU A 33 -6.59 9.60 -0.91
C LEU A 33 -5.77 9.82 -2.19
N ILE A 34 -6.00 8.99 -3.19
CA ILE A 34 -5.28 9.03 -4.47
C ILE A 34 -6.18 9.37 -5.66
N GLY A 35 -7.44 9.74 -5.42
CA GLY A 35 -8.41 10.01 -6.47
C GLY A 35 -8.76 8.79 -7.31
N ALA A 36 -8.64 7.58 -6.75
CA ALA A 36 -8.99 6.34 -7.41
C ALA A 36 -10.47 5.99 -7.23
N THR A 37 -10.95 5.05 -8.04
CA THR A 37 -12.36 4.64 -8.09
C THR A 37 -12.60 3.21 -7.58
N TRP A 38 -11.55 2.50 -7.17
CA TRP A 38 -11.70 1.18 -6.56
C TRP A 38 -12.42 1.30 -5.21
N THR A 39 -13.13 0.24 -4.85
CA THR A 39 -13.84 0.11 -3.57
C THR A 39 -13.36 -1.12 -2.83
N ARG A 40 -13.48 -1.12 -1.51
CA ARG A 40 -13.21 -2.30 -0.68
C ARG A 40 -14.25 -2.46 0.40
N HIS A 41 -14.49 -3.71 0.76
CA HIS A 41 -15.27 -4.07 1.94
C HIS A 41 -14.40 -4.89 2.90
N ILE A 42 -14.19 -4.37 4.10
CA ILE A 42 -13.31 -4.99 5.12
C ILE A 42 -14.14 -5.96 5.96
N PHE A 43 -13.77 -7.24 5.93
CA PHE A 43 -14.41 -8.29 6.72
C PHE A 43 -13.79 -8.49 8.09
N GLU A 44 -12.47 -8.31 8.18
CA GLU A 44 -11.71 -8.52 9.40
C GLU A 44 -10.63 -7.45 9.52
N LYS A 45 -10.50 -6.89 10.71
CA LYS A 45 -9.43 -5.96 11.05
C LYS A 45 -9.04 -6.18 12.50
N THR A 46 -7.90 -6.83 12.68
CA THR A 46 -7.29 -7.11 13.99
C THR A 46 -5.90 -6.47 14.08
N LYS A 47 -5.21 -6.67 15.19
CA LYS A 47 -3.81 -6.22 15.35
C LYS A 47 -2.82 -6.97 14.45
N SER A 48 -3.18 -8.14 13.96
CA SER A 48 -2.30 -9.02 13.17
C SER A 48 -2.76 -9.26 11.75
N THR A 49 -4.04 -9.04 11.44
CA THR A 49 -4.62 -9.41 10.15
C THR A 49 -5.68 -8.44 9.70
N VAL A 50 -5.66 -8.10 8.41
CA VAL A 50 -6.76 -7.38 7.75
C VAL A 50 -7.18 -8.16 6.51
N VAL A 51 -8.47 -8.37 6.33
CA VAL A 51 -9.03 -9.09 5.18
C VAL A 51 -10.12 -8.24 4.53
N TRP A 52 -10.06 -8.06 3.21
CA TRP A 52 -11.11 -7.37 2.47
C TRP A 52 -11.32 -7.94 1.08
N ILE A 53 -12.49 -7.66 0.51
CA ILE A 53 -12.73 -7.76 -0.93
C ILE A 53 -12.58 -6.38 -1.54
N ALA A 54 -11.85 -6.29 -2.66
CA ALA A 54 -11.71 -5.07 -3.44
C ALA A 54 -12.36 -5.25 -4.82
N HIS A 55 -12.98 -4.17 -5.31
CA HIS A 55 -13.54 -4.08 -6.64
C HIS A 55 -12.80 -3.01 -7.41
N TYR A 56 -12.25 -3.41 -8.56
CA TYR A 56 -11.51 -2.53 -9.45
C TYR A 56 -12.24 -2.38 -10.78
N ASN A 57 -12.31 -1.15 -11.26
CA ASN A 57 -12.78 -0.85 -12.62
C ASN A 57 -11.59 -0.28 -13.41
N THR A 58 -11.06 -1.08 -14.33
CA THR A 58 -9.94 -0.67 -15.16
C THR A 58 -10.26 -0.96 -16.62
N GLY A 59 -10.27 0.08 -17.46
CA GLY A 59 -10.48 -0.06 -18.90
C GLY A 59 -11.83 -0.70 -19.29
N GLY A 60 -12.91 -0.43 -18.55
CA GLY A 60 -14.24 -1.01 -18.77
C GLY A 60 -14.39 -2.45 -18.28
N ARG A 61 -13.38 -3.00 -17.62
CA ARG A 61 -13.43 -4.30 -16.94
C ARG A 61 -13.62 -4.08 -15.45
N SER A 62 -14.56 -4.85 -14.88
CA SER A 62 -14.70 -4.97 -13.43
C SER A 62 -13.98 -6.23 -12.97
N THR A 63 -13.05 -6.09 -12.04
CA THR A 63 -12.35 -7.21 -11.40
C THR A 63 -12.61 -7.18 -9.90
N GLU A 64 -12.68 -8.35 -9.31
CA GLU A 64 -12.84 -8.53 -7.87
C GLU A 64 -11.67 -9.33 -7.34
N GLY A 65 -11.15 -8.92 -6.19
CA GLY A 65 -10.03 -9.61 -5.54
C GLY A 65 -10.19 -9.67 -4.03
N ILE A 66 -9.72 -10.76 -3.44
CA ILE A 66 -9.58 -10.91 -1.99
C ILE A 66 -8.17 -10.54 -1.61
N ARG A 67 -8.04 -9.66 -0.61
CA ARG A 67 -6.75 -9.29 -0.02
C ARG A 67 -6.67 -9.70 1.44
N ILE A 68 -5.53 -10.29 1.77
CA ILE A 68 -5.17 -10.69 3.13
C ILE A 68 -3.85 -10.02 3.49
N VAL A 69 -3.88 -9.22 4.56
CA VAL A 69 -2.68 -8.55 5.07
C VAL A 69 -2.31 -9.14 6.43
N SER A 70 -1.07 -9.56 6.56
CA SER A 70 -0.48 -9.98 7.82
C SER A 70 0.41 -8.86 8.34
N LEU A 71 0.14 -8.39 9.55
CA LEU A 71 0.79 -7.24 10.17
C LEU A 71 1.88 -7.66 11.14
N LYS A 72 3.07 -7.08 11.02
CA LYS A 72 4.12 -7.12 12.02
C LYS A 72 4.35 -5.70 12.55
N PRO A 73 3.76 -5.35 13.72
CA PRO A 73 3.70 -3.98 14.19
C PRO A 73 5.02 -3.23 14.15
N LYS A 74 4.94 -2.01 13.62
CA LYS A 74 6.00 -0.99 13.50
C LYS A 74 7.16 -1.37 12.56
N SER A 75 7.14 -2.55 11.94
CA SER A 75 8.28 -2.98 11.09
C SER A 75 7.92 -3.37 9.66
N SER A 76 6.89 -4.17 9.45
CA SER A 76 6.59 -4.72 8.14
C SER A 76 5.15 -5.22 8.04
N TRP A 77 4.71 -5.46 6.81
CA TRP A 77 3.47 -6.19 6.55
C TRP A 77 3.59 -6.96 5.24
N HIS A 78 2.80 -8.01 5.15
CA HIS A 78 2.73 -8.91 4.02
C HIS A 78 1.32 -8.93 3.46
N LEU A 79 1.18 -8.77 2.16
CA LEU A 79 -0.10 -8.72 1.48
C LEU A 79 -0.18 -9.83 0.45
N VAL A 80 -1.28 -10.56 0.44
CA VAL A 80 -1.62 -11.50 -0.62
C VAL A 80 -2.91 -11.03 -1.27
N ASP A 81 -2.89 -10.91 -2.59
CA ASP A 81 -4.04 -10.53 -3.42
C ASP A 81 -4.36 -11.67 -4.38
N TYR A 82 -5.58 -12.12 -4.36
CA TYR A 82 -6.11 -13.11 -5.28
C TYR A 82 -7.22 -12.46 -6.10
N ASP A 83 -6.95 -12.23 -7.38
CA ASP A 83 -7.95 -11.77 -8.33
C ASP A 83 -8.06 -12.68 -9.57
N ASP A 84 -8.97 -12.35 -10.48
CA ASP A 84 -9.24 -13.18 -11.66
C ASP A 84 -8.05 -13.25 -12.64
N GLY A 85 -7.22 -12.23 -12.71
CA GLY A 85 -6.14 -12.11 -13.69
C GLY A 85 -4.75 -12.31 -13.14
N VAL A 86 -4.51 -11.82 -11.93
CA VAL A 86 -3.19 -11.77 -11.30
C VAL A 86 -3.28 -12.14 -9.83
N ASN A 87 -2.40 -13.01 -9.38
CA ASN A 87 -2.18 -13.18 -7.95
C ASN A 87 -0.91 -12.40 -7.57
N GLU A 88 -1.02 -11.58 -6.54
CA GLU A 88 0.11 -10.77 -6.04
C GLU A 88 0.48 -11.17 -4.62
N ILE A 89 1.78 -11.22 -4.37
CA ILE A 89 2.35 -11.25 -3.02
C ILE A 89 3.20 -10.00 -2.88
N GLY A 90 2.86 -9.16 -1.89
CA GLY A 90 3.59 -7.94 -1.57
C GLY A 90 4.24 -8.01 -0.20
N ASP A 91 5.53 -7.76 -0.14
CA ASP A 91 6.29 -7.61 1.09
C ASP A 91 6.69 -6.14 1.27
N TYR A 92 6.32 -5.59 2.42
CA TYR A 92 6.53 -4.19 2.77
C TYR A 92 7.38 -4.10 4.03
N MET A 93 8.56 -3.50 3.93
CA MET A 93 9.50 -3.38 5.04
C MET A 93 9.90 -1.93 5.27
N LEU A 94 9.80 -1.48 6.53
CA LEU A 94 10.18 -0.15 6.95
C LEU A 94 11.59 -0.16 7.57
N ARG A 95 12.38 0.83 7.20
CA ARG A 95 13.69 1.09 7.76
C ARG A 95 13.80 2.56 8.16
N GLU A 96 14.28 2.82 9.35
CA GLU A 96 14.62 4.18 9.77
C GLU A 96 15.81 4.71 8.96
N ASP A 97 15.71 5.97 8.55
CA ASP A 97 16.76 6.70 7.85
C ASP A 97 16.94 8.07 8.53
N GLY A 98 17.31 8.04 9.80
CA GLY A 98 17.35 9.20 10.66
C GLY A 98 16.08 9.35 11.51
N ARG A 99 16.03 10.41 12.31
CA ARG A 99 15.03 10.59 13.38
C ARG A 99 13.59 10.72 12.89
N ASN A 100 13.37 11.41 11.79
CA ASN A 100 12.04 11.71 11.24
C ASN A 100 11.96 11.35 9.76
N ARG A 101 12.64 10.30 9.36
CA ARG A 101 12.67 9.84 7.99
C ARG A 101 12.63 8.33 7.94
N THR A 102 11.84 7.79 7.05
CA THR A 102 11.60 6.35 6.93
C THR A 102 11.62 5.94 5.47
N VAL A 103 12.30 4.85 5.18
CA VAL A 103 12.30 4.20 3.86
C VAL A 103 11.39 2.99 3.91
N LEU A 104 10.44 2.92 2.99
CA LEU A 104 9.61 1.76 2.72
C LEU A 104 10.18 1.03 1.51
N ASN A 105 10.64 -0.19 1.71
CA ASN A 105 11.05 -1.10 0.64
C ASN A 105 9.92 -2.08 0.36
N MET A 106 9.56 -2.20 -0.90
CA MET A 106 8.48 -3.07 -1.37
C MET A 106 9.00 -4.08 -2.38
N VAL A 107 8.56 -5.32 -2.23
CA VAL A 107 8.80 -6.38 -3.22
C VAL A 107 7.46 -6.97 -3.58
N PHE A 108 7.13 -6.96 -4.86
CA PHE A 108 5.90 -7.52 -5.41
C PHE A 108 6.24 -8.74 -6.26
N ARG A 109 5.60 -9.85 -6.00
CA ARG A 109 5.63 -11.04 -6.86
C ARG A 109 4.25 -11.23 -7.45
N GLU A 110 4.14 -10.99 -8.75
CA GLU A 110 2.89 -11.16 -9.48
C GLU A 110 2.95 -12.42 -10.33
N THR A 111 1.92 -13.24 -10.23
CA THR A 111 1.70 -14.41 -11.09
C THR A 111 0.50 -14.16 -11.98
N PHE A 112 0.77 -13.99 -13.26
CA PHE A 112 -0.23 -13.72 -14.29
C PHE A 112 -0.86 -15.04 -14.74
N LYS A 113 -2.16 -15.14 -14.63
CA LYS A 113 -2.94 -16.32 -15.08
C LYS A 113 -3.07 -16.32 -16.59
N THR A 114 -3.17 -15.14 -17.18
CA THR A 114 -3.27 -14.94 -18.64
C THR A 114 -2.46 -13.69 -19.03
N GLY A 115 -1.98 -13.67 -20.27
CA GLY A 115 -1.24 -12.53 -20.82
C GLY A 115 0.23 -12.47 -20.41
N GLU A 116 0.85 -11.36 -20.73
CA GLU A 116 2.25 -11.10 -20.44
C GLU A 116 2.40 -10.21 -19.18
N PRO A 117 3.42 -10.47 -18.36
CA PRO A 117 3.75 -9.60 -17.26
C PRO A 117 4.05 -8.18 -17.73
N GLU A 118 3.57 -7.20 -16.99
CA GLU A 118 3.88 -5.78 -17.22
C GLU A 118 5.40 -5.56 -17.20
N PRO A 119 5.97 -4.78 -18.14
CA PRO A 119 7.39 -4.41 -18.07
C PRO A 119 7.71 -3.70 -16.74
N ALA A 120 8.91 -3.97 -16.18
CA ALA A 120 9.31 -3.40 -14.91
C ALA A 120 9.22 -1.86 -14.89
N SER A 121 9.65 -1.19 -15.96
CA SER A 121 9.58 0.27 -16.09
C SER A 121 8.14 0.80 -16.04
N ALA A 122 7.19 0.10 -16.65
CA ALA A 122 5.78 0.49 -16.64
C ALA A 122 5.16 0.28 -15.23
N PHE A 123 5.47 -0.83 -14.58
CA PHE A 123 5.06 -1.10 -13.21
C PHE A 123 5.59 -0.03 -12.25
N GLU A 124 6.89 0.25 -12.31
CA GLU A 124 7.53 1.27 -11.46
C GLU A 124 6.92 2.66 -11.66
N ALA A 125 6.64 3.05 -12.91
CA ALA A 125 6.00 4.33 -13.19
C ALA A 125 4.58 4.40 -12.63
N ARG A 126 3.77 3.37 -12.83
CA ARG A 126 2.38 3.32 -12.38
C ARG A 126 2.26 3.24 -10.86
N VAL A 127 2.95 2.31 -10.26
CA VAL A 127 2.91 2.09 -8.79
C VAL A 127 3.65 3.21 -8.07
N GLY A 128 4.76 3.71 -8.63
CA GLY A 128 5.48 4.86 -8.10
C GLY A 128 4.63 6.13 -8.09
N ALA A 129 3.84 6.38 -9.13
CA ALA A 129 2.91 7.52 -9.16
C ALA A 129 1.81 7.41 -8.09
N MET A 130 1.30 6.22 -7.84
CA MET A 130 0.34 5.95 -6.77
C MET A 130 0.97 6.22 -5.39
N TRP A 131 2.15 5.70 -5.14
CA TRP A 131 2.86 5.92 -3.87
C TRP A 131 3.29 7.37 -3.65
N ALA A 132 3.56 8.13 -4.71
CA ALA A 132 3.80 9.57 -4.60
C ALA A 132 2.58 10.31 -4.03
N LYS A 133 1.36 9.92 -4.39
CA LYS A 133 0.13 10.47 -3.84
C LYS A 133 -0.08 10.07 -2.37
N TYR A 134 0.17 8.80 -2.04
CA TYR A 134 0.13 8.34 -0.64
C TYR A 134 1.16 9.07 0.22
N ARG A 135 2.37 9.24 -0.28
CA ARG A 135 3.43 9.99 0.39
C ARG A 135 2.98 11.41 0.72
N ALA A 136 2.44 12.14 -0.25
CA ALA A 136 1.97 13.50 -0.05
C ALA A 136 0.87 13.58 1.03
N ALA A 137 -0.09 12.67 1.01
CA ALA A 137 -1.16 12.60 2.00
C ALA A 137 -0.62 12.28 3.40
N LEU A 138 0.27 11.29 3.51
CA LEU A 138 0.88 10.90 4.79
C LEU A 138 1.69 12.04 5.41
N GLU A 139 2.54 12.71 4.62
CA GLU A 139 3.38 13.79 5.10
C GLU A 139 2.55 15.02 5.53
N MET A 140 1.43 15.27 4.87
CA MET A 140 0.48 16.31 5.27
C MET A 140 -0.17 15.97 6.62
N ASP A 141 -0.67 14.74 6.79
CA ASP A 141 -1.28 14.27 8.04
C ASP A 141 -0.25 14.29 9.20
N TYR A 142 0.99 13.95 8.92
CA TYR A 142 2.06 14.03 9.92
C TYR A 142 2.32 15.48 10.36
N ALA A 143 2.40 16.40 9.42
CA ALA A 143 2.60 17.81 9.71
C ALA A 143 1.44 18.39 10.54
N GLU A 144 0.19 18.03 10.24
CA GLU A 144 -0.99 18.43 11.01
C GLU A 144 -0.96 17.86 12.43
N SER A 145 -0.61 16.58 12.60
CA SER A 145 -0.49 15.94 13.91
C SER A 145 0.53 16.64 14.82
N ARG A 146 1.61 17.18 14.25
CA ARG A 146 2.60 17.97 15.00
C ARG A 146 2.10 19.32 15.42
N ARG A 147 1.30 20.01 14.59
CA ARG A 147 0.69 21.31 14.93
C ARG A 147 -0.28 21.17 16.10
N ASP A 148 -1.09 20.12 16.11
CA ASP A 148 -2.07 19.85 17.15
C ASP A 148 -1.40 19.55 18.50
N ARG A 149 -0.30 18.83 18.50
CA ARG A 149 0.49 18.59 19.74
C ARG A 149 1.06 19.89 20.32
N ARG A 150 1.55 20.79 19.47
CA ARG A 150 2.09 22.10 19.94
C ARG A 150 1.02 23.00 20.53
N LYS A 151 -0.22 22.96 20.06
CA LYS A 151 -1.34 23.75 20.60
C LYS A 151 -1.82 23.25 21.95
N LYS A 152 -1.54 21.98 22.31
CA LYS A 152 -1.92 21.36 23.59
C LYS A 152 -0.86 21.51 24.70
N GLN A 153 0.30 22.05 24.39
CA GLN A 153 1.37 22.38 25.32
C GLN A 153 1.34 23.85 25.69
#